data_7ced1bfe885c26f9f0b9e8394301671e
#
_entry.id   7ced1bfe885c26f9f0b9e8394301671e
#
_cell.length_a   1.000
_cell.length_b   1.000
_cell.length_c   1.000
_cell.angle_alpha   90.00
_cell.angle_beta   90.00
_cell.angle_gamma   90.00
#
_symmetry.space_group_name_H-M   'P 1'
#
loop_
_entity.id
_entity.type
_entity.pdbx_description
1 polymer ?
#
loop_
_entity_poly.entity_id
_entity_poly.type
_entity_poly.pdbx_seq_one_letter_code
_entity_poly.pdbx_strand_id
1 'polypeptide(L)'
;MVNWKLVYTKQAQKDAKKLSASNLKDKAQTLLDIIQVNPFQNPPPYEKLVGDLEGAYSRRINIQHRLVYEVIEDENTIKVLRMWTHYE
;
A
#
# COMPACT_ATOMS: atom_id res chain seq x y z
N MET A 1 -0.88 2.73 -22.04
CA MET A 1 -1.02 2.03 -20.78
C MET A 1 -1.27 3.01 -19.66
N VAL A 2 -2.24 2.73 -18.84
CA VAL A 2 -2.65 3.67 -17.80
C VAL A 2 -2.13 3.21 -16.45
N ASN A 3 -1.30 4.05 -15.81
CA ASN A 3 -0.89 3.79 -14.45
C ASN A 3 -1.91 4.42 -13.50
N TRP A 4 -2.06 3.81 -12.35
CA TRP A 4 -2.92 4.35 -11.31
C TRP A 4 -2.23 5.50 -10.62
N LYS A 5 -3.00 6.50 -10.24
CA LYS A 5 -2.46 7.64 -9.49
C LYS A 5 -2.33 7.24 -8.02
N LEU A 6 -1.18 7.50 -7.44
CA LEU A 6 -0.95 7.23 -6.02
C LEU A 6 -1.12 8.50 -5.22
N VAL A 7 -1.94 8.44 -4.18
CA VAL A 7 -2.05 9.53 -3.21
C VAL A 7 -1.81 8.94 -1.82
N TYR A 8 -1.38 9.78 -0.90
CA TYR A 8 -0.96 9.33 0.42
C TYR A 8 -1.68 10.13 1.49
N THR A 9 -2.18 9.43 2.52
CA THR A 9 -2.73 10.11 3.69
C THR A 9 -1.58 10.74 4.48
N LYS A 10 -1.92 11.62 5.42
CA LYS A 10 -0.89 12.20 6.28
C LYS A 10 -0.16 11.11 7.07
N GLN A 11 -0.89 10.12 7.52
CA GLN A 11 -0.29 9.02 8.25
C GLN A 11 0.65 8.21 7.36
N ALA A 12 0.25 7.98 6.11
CA ALA A 12 1.11 7.25 5.18
C ALA A 12 2.38 8.05 4.88
N GLN A 13 2.28 9.38 4.81
CA GLN A 13 3.45 10.20 4.58
C GLN A 13 4.43 10.10 5.74
N LYS A 14 3.92 10.07 6.98
CA LYS A 14 4.77 9.89 8.15
C LYS A 14 5.40 8.49 8.14
N ASP A 15 4.62 7.50 7.76
CA ASP A 15 5.11 6.12 7.67
C ASP A 15 6.22 6.01 6.63
N ALA A 16 6.07 6.72 5.50
CA ALA A 16 7.08 6.69 4.45
C ALA A 16 8.42 7.23 4.94
N LYS A 17 8.40 8.25 5.79
CA LYS A 17 9.62 8.77 6.36
C LYS A 17 10.32 7.74 7.24
N LYS A 18 9.55 6.99 8.01
CA LYS A 18 10.11 5.92 8.83
C LYS A 18 10.72 4.83 7.97
N LEU A 19 10.05 4.48 6.88
CA LEU A 19 10.57 3.48 5.95
C LEU A 19 11.87 3.95 5.31
N SER A 20 11.95 5.24 4.98
CA SER A 20 13.16 5.79 4.37
C SER A 20 14.37 5.67 5.30
N ALA A 21 14.14 5.70 6.59
CA ALA A 21 15.21 5.57 7.58
C ALA A 21 15.54 4.12 7.92
N SER A 22 14.80 3.18 7.32
CA SER A 22 14.99 1.76 7.58
C SER A 22 15.46 1.06 6.31
N ASN A 23 15.79 -0.22 6.42
CA ASN A 23 16.21 -0.99 5.25
C ASN A 23 15.02 -1.58 4.49
N LEU A 24 13.80 -1.11 4.78
CA LEU A 24 12.59 -1.60 4.12
C LEU A 24 12.16 -0.72 2.96
N LYS A 25 12.88 0.37 2.72
CA LYS A 25 12.50 1.32 1.69
C LYS A 25 12.37 0.66 0.31
N ASP A 26 13.33 -0.16 -0.06
CA ASP A 26 13.33 -0.79 -1.37
C ASP A 26 12.16 -1.74 -1.54
N LYS A 27 11.84 -2.51 -0.50
CA LYS A 27 10.71 -3.43 -0.56
C LYS A 27 9.41 -2.68 -0.69
N ALA A 28 9.24 -1.60 0.07
CA ALA A 28 8.04 -0.79 -0.01
C ALA A 28 7.90 -0.16 -1.38
N GLN A 29 9.00 0.35 -1.93
CA GLN A 29 8.97 0.97 -3.24
C GLN A 29 8.58 -0.05 -4.33
N THR A 30 9.12 -1.27 -4.23
CA THR A 30 8.76 -2.31 -5.17
C THR A 30 7.27 -2.60 -5.15
N LEU A 31 6.68 -2.66 -3.95
CA LEU A 31 5.24 -2.90 -3.83
C LEU A 31 4.44 -1.73 -4.40
N LEU A 32 4.87 -0.50 -4.15
CA LEU A 32 4.19 0.67 -4.70
C LEU A 32 4.23 0.65 -6.22
N ASP A 33 5.36 0.28 -6.80
CA ASP A 33 5.48 0.18 -8.25
C ASP A 33 4.52 -0.87 -8.80
N ILE A 34 4.39 -1.99 -8.11
CA ILE A 34 3.51 -3.07 -8.54
C ILE A 34 2.06 -2.63 -8.51
N ILE A 35 1.61 -2.02 -7.42
CA ILE A 35 0.20 -1.65 -7.33
C ILE A 35 -0.14 -0.49 -8.25
N GLN A 36 0.84 0.33 -8.60
CA GLN A 36 0.59 1.44 -9.53
C GLN A 36 0.28 0.94 -10.93
N VAL A 37 0.84 -0.20 -11.30
CA VAL A 37 0.55 -0.84 -12.59
C VAL A 37 -0.71 -1.68 -12.48
N ASN A 38 -0.82 -2.48 -11.42
CA ASN A 38 -1.97 -3.34 -11.22
C ASN A 38 -2.16 -3.60 -9.72
N PRO A 39 -3.12 -2.92 -9.08
CA PRO A 39 -3.31 -3.06 -7.63
C PRO A 39 -3.77 -4.45 -7.18
N PHE A 40 -4.17 -5.29 -8.12
CA PHE A 40 -4.65 -6.64 -7.81
C PHE A 40 -3.69 -7.72 -8.30
N GLN A 41 -2.46 -7.35 -8.64
CA GLN A 41 -1.49 -8.32 -9.12
C GLN A 41 -1.15 -9.36 -8.03
N ASN A 42 -1.12 -10.61 -8.43
CA ASN A 42 -0.80 -11.71 -7.53
C ASN A 42 0.02 -12.74 -8.32
N PRO A 43 1.23 -13.12 -7.94
CA PRO A 43 1.96 -12.61 -6.77
C PRO A 43 2.48 -11.20 -6.97
N PRO A 44 2.86 -10.48 -5.92
CA PRO A 44 2.86 -10.94 -4.52
C PRO A 44 1.44 -10.97 -3.95
N PRO A 45 1.20 -11.78 -2.93
CA PRO A 45 -0.15 -11.91 -2.39
C PRO A 45 -0.62 -10.66 -1.67
N TYR A 46 -1.92 -10.46 -1.66
CA TYR A 46 -2.54 -9.38 -0.92
C TYR A 46 -3.79 -9.92 -0.22
N GLU A 47 -4.24 -9.19 0.80
CA GLU A 47 -5.42 -9.54 1.54
C GLU A 47 -6.46 -8.45 1.41
N LYS A 48 -7.70 -8.85 1.24
CA LYS A 48 -8.83 -7.92 1.21
C LYS A 48 -9.28 -7.69 2.64
N LEU A 49 -9.31 -6.43 3.05
CA LEU A 49 -9.68 -6.10 4.43
C LEU A 49 -11.19 -5.97 4.56
N VAL A 50 -11.70 -6.21 5.76
CA VAL A 50 -13.12 -6.17 6.05
C VAL A 50 -13.37 -5.28 7.26
N GLY A 51 -14.64 -5.06 7.58
CA GLY A 51 -15.01 -4.23 8.70
C GLY A 51 -14.80 -2.75 8.40
N ASP A 52 -14.20 -2.02 9.33
CA ASP A 52 -13.98 -0.59 9.17
C ASP A 52 -13.08 -0.24 7.99
N LEU A 53 -12.29 -1.20 7.52
CA LEU A 53 -11.38 -1.00 6.40
C LEU A 53 -11.86 -1.69 5.14
N GLU A 54 -13.15 -1.96 5.06
CA GLU A 54 -13.72 -2.58 3.87
C GLU A 54 -13.44 -1.72 2.64
N GLY A 55 -13.00 -2.36 1.56
CA GLY A 55 -12.59 -1.63 0.36
C GLY A 55 -11.10 -1.37 0.29
N ALA A 56 -10.38 -1.69 1.36
CA ALA A 56 -8.94 -1.56 1.38
C ALA A 56 -8.27 -2.92 1.26
N TYR A 57 -6.99 -2.90 0.91
CA TYR A 57 -6.18 -4.09 0.71
C TYR A 57 -4.88 -3.96 1.45
N SER A 58 -4.30 -5.09 1.82
CA SER A 58 -3.06 -5.11 2.57
C SER A 58 -2.05 -6.02 1.89
N ARG A 59 -0.82 -5.54 1.74
CA ARG A 59 0.29 -6.35 1.25
C ARG A 59 1.41 -6.31 2.28
N ARG A 60 2.06 -7.43 2.46
CA ARG A 60 3.13 -7.54 3.45
C ARG A 60 4.40 -6.89 2.91
N ILE A 61 4.96 -5.94 3.67
CA ILE A 61 6.28 -5.39 3.37
C ILE A 61 7.33 -6.30 3.98
N ASN A 62 7.12 -6.64 5.25
CA ASN A 62 7.94 -7.65 5.94
C ASN A 62 7.06 -8.31 6.99
N ILE A 63 7.65 -9.01 7.93
CA ILE A 63 6.88 -9.74 8.92
C ILE A 63 6.08 -8.82 9.85
N GLN A 64 6.52 -7.57 10.01
CA GLN A 64 5.89 -6.60 10.92
C GLN A 64 5.04 -5.57 10.22
N HIS A 65 5.47 -5.09 9.07
CA HIS A 65 4.86 -3.92 8.44
C HIS A 65 4.14 -4.28 7.17
N ARG A 66 3.04 -3.57 6.92
CA ARG A 66 2.20 -3.83 5.76
C ARG A 66 1.89 -2.54 5.05
N LEU A 67 1.73 -2.65 3.74
CA LEU A 67 1.24 -1.57 2.89
C LEU A 67 -0.27 -1.73 2.82
N VAL A 68 -1.00 -0.74 3.34
CA VAL A 68 -2.46 -0.74 3.33
C VAL A 68 -2.93 0.34 2.38
N TYR A 69 -3.76 -0.01 1.43
CA TYR A 69 -4.19 0.92 0.39
C TYR A 69 -5.63 0.65 -0.01
N GLU A 70 -6.27 1.69 -0.52
CA GLU A 70 -7.64 1.65 -1.01
C GLU A 70 -7.63 1.91 -2.50
N VAL A 71 -8.44 1.15 -3.26
CA VAL A 71 -8.51 1.30 -4.71
C VAL A 71 -9.80 2.06 -5.03
N ILE A 72 -9.64 3.24 -5.62
CA ILE A 72 -10.76 4.08 -6.01
C ILE A 72 -10.86 4.04 -7.53
N GLU A 73 -11.67 3.11 -8.03
CA GLU A 73 -11.70 2.81 -9.45
C GLU A 73 -12.25 3.95 -10.28
N ASP A 74 -13.26 4.63 -9.77
CA ASP A 74 -13.87 5.74 -10.49
C ASP A 74 -12.88 6.87 -10.79
N GLU A 75 -11.86 7.00 -9.96
CA GLU A 75 -10.87 8.06 -10.09
C GLU A 75 -9.53 7.54 -10.59
N ASN A 76 -9.45 6.25 -10.86
CA ASN A 76 -8.20 5.61 -11.27
C ASN A 76 -7.08 5.93 -10.28
N THR A 77 -7.41 5.90 -9.00
CA THR A 77 -6.54 6.36 -7.92
C THR A 77 -6.38 5.27 -6.87
N ILE A 78 -5.19 5.17 -6.34
CA ILE A 78 -4.90 4.31 -5.20
C ILE A 78 -4.51 5.20 -4.04
N LYS A 79 -5.24 5.10 -2.94
CA LYS A 79 -4.98 5.90 -1.76
C LYS A 79 -4.22 5.04 -0.76
N VAL A 80 -2.97 5.41 -0.49
CA VAL A 80 -2.14 4.69 0.47
C VAL A 80 -2.50 5.17 1.86
N LEU A 81 -2.99 4.24 2.68
CA LEU A 81 -3.49 4.57 4.02
C LEU A 81 -2.40 4.43 5.08
N ARG A 82 -1.62 3.37 5.01
CA ARG A 82 -0.56 3.10 5.97
C ARG A 82 0.58 2.35 5.30
N MET A 83 1.79 2.53 5.81
CA MET A 83 2.97 1.84 5.29
C MET A 83 3.90 1.33 6.39
N TRP A 84 3.68 1.77 7.62
CA TRP A 84 4.54 1.41 8.75
C TRP A 84 3.64 0.98 9.89
N THR A 85 3.00 -0.18 9.72
CA THR A 85 2.11 -0.64 10.76
C THR A 85 2.06 -2.14 10.76
N HIS A 86 1.97 -2.71 11.98
CA HIS A 86 1.64 -4.05 12.08
C HIS A 86 0.16 -4.16 12.38
N TYR A 87 -0.44 -4.87 11.58
CA TYR A 87 -1.86 -4.96 11.51
C TYR A 87 -2.31 -6.29 12.07
N GLU A 88 -3.10 -6.26 13.07
CA GLU A 88 -3.54 -7.49 13.69
C GLU A 88 -4.99 -7.75 13.43
#